data_f7505a7a5665e2b91a2e93bb95c9ff3e
#
_entry.id   f7505a7a5665e2b91a2e93bb95c9ff3e
#
_cell.length_a   1.000
_cell.length_b   1.000
_cell.length_c   1.000
_cell.angle_alpha   90.00
_cell.angle_beta   90.00
_cell.angle_gamma   90.00
#
_symmetry.space_group_name_H-M   'P 1'
#
loop_
_entity.id
_entity.type
_entity.pdbx_description
1 polymer ?
#
loop_
_entity_poly.entity_id
_entity_poly.type
_entity_poly.pdbx_seq_one_letter_code
_entity_poly.pdbx_strand_id
1 'polypeptide(L)'
;MNDNPTQQIVLRRKAPFSRARAAGSLGMETLPTLGEPVLEYALMNPAEVADVQRDPEVQAVAESMPMKLIEPVESPEPAPAAVGNAWGIEAIHAHTSPYTGEGVIVAVLDTGINPNHIAFQGVQLERRNFTHGPDDDQNGHGTHCAGTIFGRDVDGLRIGVARGVTKALIGKVLGPGGGSSATLTTAINWAYEKGANVISMSMGIDFPGFVTELIGRGLPTEAATSIALEQYRANVNLFSSLTLLLAQSNAFSQAAVIVAASGNESERPKYKIAVAPPAAGDGMISVGALQRSDDGSLSVAIFSNTQCNLCGPGVGVTSAWIGNQNTLKTISGTSMATPHVAGCAALWAQQQKQLTGVLTAENLAANTLASASFIPGASFEDIGNGMVQAPQS
;
A
#
# COMPACT_ATOMS: atom_id res chain seq x y z
N MET A 1 -36.40 3.15 0.34
CA MET A 1 -34.99 3.13 0.79
C MET A 1 -34.76 1.75 1.39
N ASN A 2 -33.65 1.13 1.08
CA ASN A 2 -33.39 -0.20 1.61
C ASN A 2 -32.94 -0.05 3.07
N ASP A 3 -33.85 -0.30 4.03
CA ASP A 3 -33.59 -0.19 5.49
C ASP A 3 -32.75 -1.37 6.01
N ASN A 4 -32.26 -2.25 5.11
CA ASN A 4 -31.44 -3.38 5.52
C ASN A 4 -30.09 -2.91 6.04
N PRO A 5 -29.67 -3.43 7.21
CA PRO A 5 -28.36 -3.08 7.74
C PRO A 5 -27.23 -3.58 6.85
N THR A 6 -26.22 -2.73 6.64
CA THR A 6 -24.99 -3.05 5.92
C THR A 6 -23.80 -3.00 6.85
N GLN A 7 -22.71 -3.69 6.48
CA GLN A 7 -21.49 -3.69 7.28
C GLN A 7 -20.81 -2.33 7.19
N GLN A 8 -20.76 -1.62 8.30
CA GLN A 8 -20.10 -0.31 8.42
C GLN A 8 -18.75 -0.44 9.10
N ILE A 9 -17.83 0.41 8.68
CA ILE A 9 -16.53 0.65 9.28
C ILE A 9 -16.62 2.02 9.95
N VAL A 10 -16.46 2.08 11.26
CA VAL A 10 -16.44 3.31 12.04
C VAL A 10 -15.02 3.56 12.52
N LEU A 11 -14.42 4.63 12.08
CA LEU A 11 -13.11 5.09 12.56
C LEU A 11 -13.32 6.15 13.64
N ARG A 12 -12.87 5.87 14.86
CA ARG A 12 -12.89 6.78 15.99
C ARG A 12 -11.49 7.22 16.37
N ARG A 13 -11.43 8.39 16.95
CA ARG A 13 -10.27 8.90 17.65
C ARG A 13 -10.50 8.76 19.15
N LYS A 14 -9.85 7.81 19.80
CA LYS A 14 -9.96 7.67 21.24
C LYS A 14 -9.30 8.89 21.91
N ALA A 15 -10.09 9.66 22.70
CA ALA A 15 -9.54 10.77 23.46
C ALA A 15 -8.40 10.26 24.37
N PRO A 16 -7.26 10.99 24.47
CA PRO A 16 -6.24 10.64 25.42
C PRO A 16 -6.87 10.68 26.83
N PHE A 17 -6.61 9.63 27.64
CA PHE A 17 -7.07 9.63 29.02
C PHE A 17 -6.65 10.93 29.70
N SER A 18 -7.62 11.77 30.05
CA SER A 18 -7.36 12.91 30.91
C SER A 18 -6.98 12.33 32.30
N ARG A 19 -5.68 12.23 32.59
CA ARG A 19 -5.25 12.06 33.98
C ARG A 19 -5.83 13.26 34.73
N ALA A 20 -6.74 12.97 35.67
CA ALA A 20 -7.27 13.97 36.58
C ALA A 20 -6.08 14.85 37.06
N ARG A 21 -6.19 16.16 36.86
CA ARG A 21 -5.20 17.13 37.31
C ARG A 21 -5.02 16.93 38.81
N ALA A 22 -3.93 16.30 39.23
CA ALA A 22 -3.39 16.47 40.56
C ALA A 22 -2.91 17.92 40.64
N ALA A 23 -3.59 18.73 41.42
CA ALA A 23 -3.20 20.10 41.66
C ALA A 23 -1.79 20.12 42.27
N GLY A 24 -0.83 20.74 41.59
CA GLY A 24 0.47 21.10 42.14
C GLY A 24 1.67 20.42 41.49
N SER A 25 2.03 20.79 40.27
CA SER A 25 3.42 20.90 39.83
C SER A 25 3.49 21.79 38.58
N LEU A 26 4.27 22.85 38.67
CA LEU A 26 4.81 23.60 37.53
C LEU A 26 5.75 22.66 36.78
N GLY A 27 5.29 22.08 35.68
CA GLY A 27 6.08 21.19 34.86
C GLY A 27 5.51 21.09 33.48
N MET A 28 6.30 21.42 32.48
CA MET A 28 6.20 21.27 31.06
C MET A 28 4.82 20.73 30.58
N GLU A 29 4.06 21.57 29.86
CA GLU A 29 2.88 21.12 29.11
C GLU A 29 3.34 20.02 28.15
N THR A 30 3.07 18.78 28.51
CA THR A 30 3.13 17.68 27.53
C THR A 30 2.07 17.98 26.48
N LEU A 31 2.50 18.18 25.24
CA LEU A 31 1.60 18.23 24.10
C LEU A 31 0.58 17.09 24.20
N PRO A 32 -0.72 17.35 24.02
CA PRO A 32 -1.72 16.30 24.09
C PRO A 32 -1.35 15.20 23.08
N THR A 33 -1.08 13.99 23.54
CA THR A 33 -0.99 12.81 22.68
C THR A 33 -2.30 12.70 21.94
N LEU A 34 -2.25 12.87 20.64
CA LEU A 34 -3.42 12.66 19.78
C LEU A 34 -3.87 11.21 19.97
N GLY A 35 -5.19 10.99 20.18
CA GLY A 35 -5.73 9.67 20.53
C GLY A 35 -5.46 8.62 19.44
N GLU A 36 -5.32 7.37 19.87
CA GLU A 36 -5.11 6.24 18.97
C GLU A 36 -6.35 5.99 18.09
N PRO A 37 -6.18 5.57 16.82
CA PRO A 37 -7.30 5.17 15.98
C PRO A 37 -7.95 3.91 16.54
N VAL A 38 -9.28 3.91 16.61
CA VAL A 38 -10.09 2.74 16.97
C VAL A 38 -11.01 2.43 15.79
N LEU A 39 -10.92 1.21 15.29
CA LEU A 39 -11.77 0.71 14.22
C LEU A 39 -12.85 -0.20 14.81
N GLU A 40 -14.11 0.14 14.56
CA GLU A 40 -15.27 -0.64 14.93
C GLU A 40 -15.98 -1.14 13.66
N TYR A 41 -16.49 -2.36 13.70
CA TYR A 41 -17.19 -3.00 12.58
C TYR A 41 -18.57 -3.45 13.06
N ALA A 42 -19.63 -2.91 12.47
CA ALA A 42 -21.00 -3.24 12.88
C ALA A 42 -21.95 -3.27 11.67
N LEU A 43 -23.00 -4.08 11.80
CA LEU A 43 -24.15 -3.99 10.90
C LEU A 43 -25.00 -2.82 11.38
N MET A 44 -25.20 -1.82 10.52
CA MET A 44 -25.98 -0.61 10.84
C MET A 44 -26.96 -0.30 9.72
N ASN A 45 -28.15 0.13 10.12
CA ASN A 45 -29.11 0.75 9.21
C ASN A 45 -28.80 2.25 9.02
N PRO A 46 -29.42 2.96 8.04
CA PRO A 46 -29.12 4.35 7.77
C PRO A 46 -29.36 5.32 8.95
N ALA A 47 -30.32 5.03 9.83
CA ALA A 47 -30.58 5.87 11.02
C ALA A 47 -29.44 5.71 12.06
N GLU A 48 -28.99 4.50 12.31
CA GLU A 48 -27.87 4.22 13.20
C GLU A 48 -26.56 4.83 12.67
N VAL A 49 -26.32 4.77 11.35
CA VAL A 49 -25.17 5.46 10.71
C VAL A 49 -25.23 6.96 10.97
N ALA A 50 -26.40 7.58 10.76
CA ALA A 50 -26.58 9.00 11.00
C ALA A 50 -26.38 9.39 12.48
N ASP A 51 -26.75 8.52 13.42
CA ASP A 51 -26.53 8.76 14.85
C ASP A 51 -25.05 8.65 15.22
N VAL A 52 -24.35 7.64 14.69
CA VAL A 52 -22.90 7.45 14.91
C VAL A 52 -22.10 8.61 14.33
N GLN A 53 -22.48 9.13 13.16
CA GLN A 53 -21.81 10.28 12.54
C GLN A 53 -21.91 11.59 13.33
N ARG A 54 -22.86 11.70 14.28
CA ARG A 54 -22.97 12.87 15.18
C ARG A 54 -22.01 12.83 16.37
N ASP A 55 -21.41 11.69 16.64
CA ASP A 55 -20.43 11.55 17.70
C ASP A 55 -19.13 12.27 17.34
N PRO A 56 -18.66 13.26 18.15
CA PRO A 56 -17.46 14.03 17.84
C PRO A 56 -16.15 13.22 17.84
N GLU A 57 -16.14 12.01 18.40
CA GLU A 57 -14.99 11.12 18.35
C GLU A 57 -14.90 10.39 17.00
N VAL A 58 -16.00 10.31 16.24
CA VAL A 58 -16.04 9.64 14.94
C VAL A 58 -15.40 10.52 13.88
N GLN A 59 -14.39 9.97 13.21
CA GLN A 59 -13.64 10.66 12.15
C GLN A 59 -14.14 10.27 10.76
N ALA A 60 -14.59 9.03 10.59
CA ALA A 60 -15.17 8.54 9.34
C ALA A 60 -16.10 7.35 9.59
N VAL A 61 -17.13 7.23 8.76
CA VAL A 61 -17.99 6.04 8.64
C VAL A 61 -18.11 5.71 7.16
N ALA A 62 -17.92 4.46 6.81
CA ALA A 62 -18.05 3.97 5.45
C ALA A 62 -18.62 2.55 5.42
N GLU A 63 -19.47 2.26 4.45
CA GLU A 63 -19.87 0.88 4.17
C GLU A 63 -18.68 0.08 3.65
N SER A 64 -18.56 -1.16 4.09
CA SER A 64 -17.52 -2.06 3.62
C SER A 64 -17.74 -2.38 2.14
N MET A 65 -16.81 -1.95 1.29
CA MET A 65 -16.83 -2.19 -0.16
C MET A 65 -15.94 -3.37 -0.54
N PRO A 66 -16.30 -4.10 -1.63
CA PRO A 66 -15.45 -5.17 -2.15
C PRO A 66 -14.12 -4.61 -2.68
N MET A 67 -13.05 -5.35 -2.38
CA MET A 67 -11.70 -5.08 -2.85
C MET A 67 -11.25 -6.20 -3.77
N LYS A 68 -10.53 -5.84 -4.82
CA LYS A 68 -9.92 -6.80 -5.75
C LYS A 68 -8.42 -6.56 -5.90
N LEU A 69 -7.74 -7.61 -6.30
CA LEU A 69 -6.35 -7.50 -6.75
C LEU A 69 -6.29 -6.56 -7.95
N ILE A 70 -5.29 -5.70 -8.00
CA ILE A 70 -4.93 -5.01 -9.24
C ILE A 70 -4.17 -6.04 -10.09
N GLU A 71 -4.93 -6.72 -10.97
CA GLU A 71 -4.40 -7.85 -11.74
C GLU A 71 -3.18 -7.45 -12.57
N PRO A 72 -2.09 -8.24 -12.51
CA PRO A 72 -0.94 -8.01 -13.35
C PRO A 72 -1.28 -8.14 -14.83
N VAL A 73 -0.64 -7.32 -15.63
CA VAL A 73 -0.67 -7.44 -17.09
C VAL A 73 0.42 -8.43 -17.50
N GLU A 74 0.08 -9.37 -18.38
CA GLU A 74 1.07 -10.31 -18.90
C GLU A 74 2.18 -9.55 -19.64
N SER A 75 3.42 -9.91 -19.33
CA SER A 75 4.59 -9.43 -20.07
C SER A 75 4.91 -10.39 -21.20
N PRO A 76 5.44 -9.94 -22.34
CA PRO A 76 6.11 -10.83 -23.27
C PRO A 76 7.15 -11.67 -22.51
N GLU A 77 7.35 -12.93 -22.90
CA GLU A 77 8.32 -13.80 -22.21
C GLU A 77 9.65 -13.07 -22.02
N PRO A 78 10.14 -12.99 -20.77
CA PRO A 78 11.41 -12.33 -20.52
C PRO A 78 12.54 -13.12 -21.16
N ALA A 79 13.55 -12.40 -21.63
CA ALA A 79 14.86 -13.01 -21.82
C ALA A 79 15.28 -13.73 -20.52
N PRO A 80 15.98 -14.87 -20.58
CA PRO A 80 16.41 -15.61 -19.39
C PRO A 80 17.07 -14.62 -18.41
N ALA A 81 16.68 -14.72 -17.14
CA ALA A 81 17.15 -13.83 -16.08
C ALA A 81 18.69 -13.82 -16.07
N ALA A 82 19.27 -12.71 -16.48
CA ALA A 82 20.72 -12.53 -16.45
C ALA A 82 21.19 -12.44 -14.99
N VAL A 83 22.35 -12.98 -14.70
CA VAL A 83 23.06 -12.75 -13.44
C VAL A 83 23.28 -11.24 -13.27
N GLY A 84 23.07 -10.69 -12.07
CA GLY A 84 23.25 -9.25 -11.80
C GLY A 84 22.06 -8.62 -11.11
N ASN A 85 21.69 -7.42 -11.51
CA ASN A 85 20.53 -6.71 -10.94
C ASN A 85 19.32 -6.82 -11.89
N ALA A 86 18.13 -7.00 -11.33
CA ALA A 86 16.90 -6.76 -12.07
C ALA A 86 16.87 -5.28 -12.52
N TRP A 87 16.31 -5.00 -13.69
CA TRP A 87 16.38 -3.66 -14.28
C TRP A 87 15.81 -2.55 -13.37
N GLY A 88 14.76 -2.89 -12.61
CA GLY A 88 14.15 -1.96 -11.68
C GLY A 88 15.10 -1.54 -10.56
N ILE A 89 15.96 -2.45 -10.08
CA ILE A 89 16.98 -2.17 -9.06
C ILE A 89 18.01 -1.17 -9.58
N GLU A 90 18.38 -1.28 -10.87
CA GLU A 90 19.30 -0.33 -11.51
C GLU A 90 18.65 1.02 -11.76
N ALA A 91 17.40 1.04 -12.27
CA ALA A 91 16.69 2.26 -12.63
C ALA A 91 16.47 3.19 -11.43
N ILE A 92 16.19 2.63 -10.25
CA ILE A 92 16.01 3.40 -9.01
C ILE A 92 17.32 3.60 -8.22
N HIS A 93 18.46 3.22 -8.77
CA HIS A 93 19.79 3.29 -8.14
C HIS A 93 19.90 2.56 -6.79
N ALA A 94 19.07 1.52 -6.55
CA ALA A 94 19.15 0.75 -5.32
C ALA A 94 20.42 -0.09 -5.21
N HIS A 95 21.06 -0.41 -6.33
CA HIS A 95 22.30 -1.18 -6.39
C HIS A 95 23.53 -0.40 -5.89
N THR A 96 23.49 0.94 -5.96
CA THR A 96 24.56 1.84 -5.51
C THR A 96 24.29 2.46 -4.14
N SER A 97 23.08 2.30 -3.60
CA SER A 97 22.72 2.81 -2.29
C SER A 97 23.55 2.14 -1.17
N PRO A 98 24.09 2.91 -0.22
CA PRO A 98 24.74 2.36 0.96
C PRO A 98 23.75 1.77 1.97
N TYR A 99 22.46 2.05 1.80
CA TYR A 99 21.38 1.58 2.67
C TYR A 99 20.76 0.29 2.13
N THR A 100 20.29 -0.55 3.04
CA THR A 100 19.74 -1.88 2.73
C THR A 100 18.36 -2.12 3.34
N GLY A 101 17.82 -1.16 4.09
CA GLY A 101 16.58 -1.30 4.87
C GLY A 101 16.79 -1.97 6.23
N GLU A 102 18.03 -2.08 6.73
CA GLU A 102 18.34 -2.66 8.03
C GLU A 102 17.62 -1.91 9.16
N GLY A 103 17.03 -2.66 10.11
CA GLY A 103 16.28 -2.10 11.23
C GLY A 103 14.92 -1.49 10.86
N VAL A 104 14.46 -1.70 9.62
CA VAL A 104 13.13 -1.28 9.14
C VAL A 104 12.19 -2.48 9.07
N ILE A 105 10.96 -2.31 9.53
CA ILE A 105 9.90 -3.32 9.44
C ILE A 105 8.99 -2.94 8.27
N VAL A 106 8.86 -3.84 7.31
CA VAL A 106 7.99 -3.67 6.14
C VAL A 106 6.78 -4.60 6.26
N ALA A 107 5.59 -4.07 5.98
CA ALA A 107 4.37 -4.87 5.83
C ALA A 107 3.99 -4.99 4.35
N VAL A 108 3.56 -6.18 3.94
CA VAL A 108 2.96 -6.45 2.63
C VAL A 108 1.54 -6.97 2.87
N LEU A 109 0.55 -6.20 2.42
CA LEU A 109 -0.87 -6.55 2.51
C LEU A 109 -1.32 -6.98 1.11
N ASP A 110 -1.50 -8.29 0.90
CA ASP A 110 -1.67 -8.86 -0.44
C ASP A 110 -2.32 -10.26 -0.39
N THR A 111 -2.01 -11.15 -1.32
CA THR A 111 -2.50 -12.54 -1.43
C THR A 111 -1.78 -13.52 -0.49
N GLY A 112 -0.83 -13.07 0.31
CA GLY A 112 0.02 -13.88 1.18
C GLY A 112 1.48 -13.93 0.71
N ILE A 113 2.22 -14.96 1.13
CA ILE A 113 3.62 -15.20 0.75
C ILE A 113 3.89 -16.71 0.66
N ASN A 114 4.81 -17.12 -0.21
CA ASN A 114 5.47 -18.43 -0.14
C ASN A 114 6.67 -18.35 0.83
N PRO A 115 6.51 -18.76 2.10
CA PRO A 115 7.55 -18.56 3.11
C PRO A 115 8.80 -19.42 2.89
N ASN A 116 8.69 -20.45 2.03
CA ASN A 116 9.77 -21.40 1.76
C ASN A 116 10.67 -20.97 0.58
N HIS A 117 10.36 -19.83 -0.06
CA HIS A 117 11.16 -19.33 -1.16
C HIS A 117 12.53 -18.82 -0.67
N ILE A 118 13.62 -19.16 -1.39
CA ILE A 118 14.99 -18.81 -0.98
C ILE A 118 15.22 -17.30 -0.85
N ALA A 119 14.46 -16.50 -1.60
CA ALA A 119 14.49 -15.04 -1.49
C ALA A 119 14.16 -14.52 -0.08
N PHE A 120 13.53 -15.31 0.78
CA PHE A 120 13.13 -14.89 2.13
C PHE A 120 13.99 -15.53 3.23
N GLN A 121 15.09 -16.19 2.87
CA GLN A 121 16.01 -16.73 3.87
C GLN A 121 16.57 -15.63 4.77
N GLY A 122 16.52 -15.89 6.10
CA GLY A 122 17.00 -14.95 7.11
C GLY A 122 16.05 -13.78 7.39
N VAL A 123 14.83 -13.78 6.81
CA VAL A 123 13.77 -12.82 7.16
C VAL A 123 12.80 -13.45 8.13
N GLN A 124 12.59 -12.81 9.27
CA GLN A 124 11.52 -13.17 10.20
C GLN A 124 10.18 -12.73 9.62
N LEU A 125 9.39 -13.67 9.12
CA LEU A 125 8.06 -13.43 8.59
C LEU A 125 7.01 -13.58 9.69
N GLU A 126 6.38 -12.48 10.12
CA GLU A 126 5.19 -12.50 10.97
C GLU A 126 3.97 -12.45 10.05
N ARG A 127 3.21 -13.55 9.96
CA ARG A 127 2.11 -13.70 9.02
C ARG A 127 0.78 -13.66 9.73
N ARG A 128 -0.21 -12.99 9.11
CA ARG A 128 -1.61 -13.04 9.55
C ARG A 128 -2.54 -13.15 8.35
N ASN A 129 -3.41 -14.15 8.42
CA ASN A 129 -4.45 -14.36 7.40
C ASN A 129 -5.74 -13.68 7.86
N PHE A 130 -6.21 -12.73 7.06
CA PHE A 130 -7.49 -12.02 7.27
C PHE A 130 -8.60 -12.56 6.36
N THR A 131 -8.31 -13.62 5.59
CA THR A 131 -9.27 -14.32 4.72
C THR A 131 -9.68 -15.66 5.31
N HIS A 132 -10.59 -16.36 4.67
CA HIS A 132 -11.01 -17.71 5.07
C HIS A 132 -10.24 -18.82 4.34
N GLY A 133 -9.23 -18.48 3.54
CA GLY A 133 -8.45 -19.43 2.76
C GLY A 133 -7.19 -19.95 3.47
N PRO A 134 -6.32 -20.71 2.78
CA PRO A 134 -5.03 -21.14 3.29
C PRO A 134 -4.11 -19.95 3.61
N ASP A 135 -3.19 -20.15 4.58
CA ASP A 135 -2.28 -19.10 5.03
C ASP A 135 -1.24 -18.72 3.98
N ASP A 136 -0.77 -19.71 3.22
CA ASP A 136 0.22 -19.48 2.17
C ASP A 136 -0.39 -18.81 0.94
N ASP A 137 0.45 -18.15 0.15
CA ASP A 137 0.06 -17.53 -1.09
C ASP A 137 -0.35 -18.59 -2.12
N GLN A 138 -1.58 -18.50 -2.64
CA GLN A 138 -2.10 -19.40 -3.67
C GLN A 138 -2.13 -18.72 -5.06
N ASN A 139 -1.86 -17.42 -5.11
CA ASN A 139 -1.86 -16.62 -6.33
C ASN A 139 -0.43 -16.38 -6.87
N GLY A 140 0.49 -16.02 -5.98
CA GLY A 140 1.87 -15.67 -6.28
C GLY A 140 2.15 -14.17 -6.28
N HIS A 141 1.10 -13.34 -6.34
CA HIS A 141 1.24 -11.89 -6.43
C HIS A 141 1.90 -11.29 -5.18
N GLY A 142 1.43 -11.64 -3.98
CA GLY A 142 2.03 -11.17 -2.73
C GLY A 142 3.47 -11.63 -2.54
N THR A 143 3.80 -12.87 -2.99
CA THR A 143 5.17 -13.38 -3.02
C THR A 143 6.06 -12.52 -3.92
N HIS A 144 5.55 -12.12 -5.09
CA HIS A 144 6.26 -11.27 -6.04
C HIS A 144 6.51 -9.87 -5.47
N CYS A 145 5.50 -9.25 -4.88
CA CYS A 145 5.62 -7.95 -4.23
C CYS A 145 6.63 -7.98 -3.08
N ALA A 146 6.55 -8.98 -2.20
CA ALA A 146 7.50 -9.17 -1.09
C ALA A 146 8.93 -9.37 -1.60
N GLY A 147 9.12 -10.19 -2.65
CA GLY A 147 10.41 -10.43 -3.29
C GLY A 147 11.03 -9.14 -3.84
N THR A 148 10.24 -8.29 -4.48
CA THR A 148 10.70 -7.00 -5.02
C THR A 148 11.07 -6.02 -3.90
N ILE A 149 10.39 -6.03 -2.76
CA ILE A 149 10.74 -5.13 -1.65
C ILE A 149 12.01 -5.61 -0.95
N PHE A 150 12.03 -6.85 -0.43
CA PHE A 150 13.07 -7.30 0.50
C PHE A 150 13.68 -8.67 0.17
N GLY A 151 13.41 -9.21 -1.02
CA GLY A 151 13.97 -10.49 -1.46
C GLY A 151 15.49 -10.48 -1.49
N ARG A 152 16.08 -11.62 -1.11
CA ARG A 152 17.50 -11.92 -1.33
C ARG A 152 17.73 -12.27 -2.80
N ASP A 153 18.97 -12.31 -3.20
CA ASP A 153 19.36 -12.70 -4.56
C ASP A 153 18.94 -14.16 -4.83
N VAL A 154 18.42 -14.42 -6.01
CA VAL A 154 17.98 -15.75 -6.46
C VAL A 154 18.77 -16.13 -7.70
N ASP A 155 19.51 -17.24 -7.64
CA ASP A 155 20.36 -17.75 -8.72
C ASP A 155 21.29 -16.67 -9.34
N GLY A 156 21.79 -15.76 -8.49
CA GLY A 156 22.69 -14.67 -8.88
C GLY A 156 21.98 -13.42 -9.41
N LEU A 157 20.65 -13.39 -9.46
CA LEU A 157 19.86 -12.20 -9.79
C LEU A 157 19.42 -11.49 -8.51
N ARG A 158 19.77 -10.21 -8.36
CA ARG A 158 19.24 -9.34 -7.33
C ARG A 158 17.84 -8.86 -7.71
N ILE A 159 16.85 -9.28 -6.93
CA ILE A 159 15.44 -8.92 -7.13
C ILE A 159 14.95 -7.87 -6.11
N GLY A 160 15.52 -7.84 -4.91
CA GLY A 160 15.05 -7.01 -3.80
C GLY A 160 15.72 -5.65 -3.71
N VAL A 161 14.91 -4.62 -3.47
CA VAL A 161 15.36 -3.24 -3.24
C VAL A 161 16.04 -3.14 -1.87
N ALA A 162 15.31 -3.48 -0.80
CA ALA A 162 15.71 -3.34 0.60
C ALA A 162 16.10 -4.70 1.21
N ARG A 163 17.11 -5.34 0.62
CA ARG A 163 17.53 -6.71 0.98
C ARG A 163 18.16 -6.87 2.38
N GLY A 164 18.33 -5.78 3.14
CA GLY A 164 18.75 -5.81 4.55
C GLY A 164 17.58 -5.87 5.55
N VAL A 165 16.34 -5.83 5.07
CA VAL A 165 15.17 -6.05 5.93
C VAL A 165 15.21 -7.45 6.51
N THR A 166 15.18 -7.58 7.84
CA THR A 166 15.25 -8.85 8.57
C THR A 166 13.95 -9.24 9.24
N LYS A 167 12.98 -8.32 9.32
CA LYS A 167 11.62 -8.58 9.83
C LYS A 167 10.60 -8.00 8.85
N ALA A 168 9.62 -8.82 8.44
CA ALA A 168 8.52 -8.41 7.60
C ALA A 168 7.17 -8.93 8.15
N LEU A 169 6.12 -8.13 7.96
CA LEU A 169 4.74 -8.45 8.33
C LEU A 169 3.98 -8.79 7.04
N ILE A 170 3.33 -9.94 7.00
CA ILE A 170 2.59 -10.39 5.83
C ILE A 170 1.12 -10.54 6.20
N GLY A 171 0.31 -9.61 5.71
CA GLY A 171 -1.14 -9.67 5.84
C GLY A 171 -1.77 -10.26 4.58
N LYS A 172 -2.34 -11.46 4.67
CA LYS A 172 -3.15 -11.99 3.59
C LYS A 172 -4.55 -11.40 3.69
N VAL A 173 -4.84 -10.45 2.80
CA VAL A 173 -6.10 -9.69 2.76
C VAL A 173 -6.94 -10.00 1.54
N LEU A 174 -6.37 -10.67 0.54
CA LEU A 174 -7.03 -11.10 -0.69
C LEU A 174 -7.02 -12.63 -0.78
N GLY A 175 -8.22 -13.20 -0.87
CA GLY A 175 -8.48 -14.60 -1.18
C GLY A 175 -9.01 -14.77 -2.62
N PRO A 176 -9.44 -15.99 -3.01
CA PRO A 176 -10.02 -16.26 -4.32
C PRO A 176 -11.25 -15.40 -4.65
N GLY A 177 -11.99 -14.94 -3.63
CA GLY A 177 -13.16 -14.04 -3.78
C GLY A 177 -12.83 -12.56 -3.60
N GLY A 178 -11.55 -12.16 -3.64
CA GLY A 178 -11.14 -10.80 -3.31
C GLY A 178 -11.04 -10.56 -1.80
N GLY A 179 -11.26 -9.33 -1.40
CA GLY A 179 -11.25 -8.85 -0.01
C GLY A 179 -12.33 -7.80 0.22
N SER A 180 -12.21 -7.06 1.30
CA SER A 180 -13.08 -5.92 1.61
C SER A 180 -12.30 -4.76 2.22
N SER A 181 -12.84 -3.54 2.15
CA SER A 181 -12.23 -2.38 2.81
C SER A 181 -12.19 -2.55 4.34
N ALA A 182 -13.14 -3.30 4.94
CA ALA A 182 -13.09 -3.67 6.36
C ALA A 182 -11.90 -4.58 6.68
N THR A 183 -11.66 -5.60 5.86
CA THR A 183 -10.48 -6.46 6.00
C THR A 183 -9.19 -5.68 5.87
N LEU A 184 -9.11 -4.79 4.88
CA LEU A 184 -7.91 -4.00 4.62
C LEU A 184 -7.62 -3.00 5.75
N THR A 185 -8.61 -2.28 6.26
CA THR A 185 -8.42 -1.35 7.39
C THR A 185 -7.97 -2.07 8.66
N THR A 186 -8.51 -3.28 8.92
CA THR A 186 -8.04 -4.15 10.00
C THR A 186 -6.57 -4.53 9.84
N ALA A 187 -6.17 -4.88 8.62
CA ALA A 187 -4.79 -5.30 8.34
C ALA A 187 -3.80 -4.11 8.40
N ILE A 188 -4.18 -2.92 7.94
CA ILE A 188 -3.39 -1.69 8.07
C ILE A 188 -3.13 -1.40 9.56
N ASN A 189 -4.20 -1.41 10.38
CA ASN A 189 -4.06 -1.18 11.82
C ASN A 189 -3.16 -2.21 12.49
N TRP A 190 -3.35 -3.52 12.17
CA TRP A 190 -2.47 -4.59 12.67
C TRP A 190 -1.01 -4.37 12.29
N ALA A 191 -0.73 -4.02 11.03
CA ALA A 191 0.63 -3.77 10.57
C ALA A 191 1.26 -2.59 11.34
N TYR A 192 0.50 -1.53 11.56
CA TYR A 192 0.93 -0.38 12.36
C TYR A 192 1.22 -0.78 13.81
N GLU A 193 0.29 -1.46 14.50
CA GLU A 193 0.48 -1.93 15.88
C GLU A 193 1.69 -2.86 16.05
N LYS A 194 2.06 -3.60 14.99
CA LYS A 194 3.24 -4.48 14.95
C LYS A 194 4.55 -3.75 14.61
N GLY A 195 4.50 -2.44 14.44
CA GLY A 195 5.66 -1.59 14.25
C GLY A 195 6.11 -1.43 12.80
N ALA A 196 5.25 -1.67 11.81
CA ALA A 196 5.58 -1.40 10.42
C ALA A 196 6.01 0.05 10.22
N ASN A 197 7.09 0.26 9.48
CA ASN A 197 7.54 1.58 9.04
C ASN A 197 7.09 1.88 7.60
N VAL A 198 6.91 0.82 6.80
CA VAL A 198 6.40 0.91 5.43
C VAL A 198 5.34 -0.16 5.25
N ILE A 199 4.16 0.22 4.76
CA ILE A 199 3.06 -0.68 4.44
C ILE A 199 2.84 -0.61 2.94
N SER A 200 3.01 -1.72 2.24
CA SER A 200 2.82 -1.86 0.79
C SER A 200 1.55 -2.62 0.49
N MET A 201 0.73 -2.11 -0.44
CA MET A 201 -0.49 -2.77 -0.88
C MET A 201 -0.79 -2.53 -2.36
N SER A 202 -1.31 -3.57 -3.04
CA SER A 202 -1.53 -3.57 -4.48
C SER A 202 -2.93 -4.07 -4.81
N MET A 203 -3.94 -3.33 -4.32
CA MET A 203 -5.34 -3.64 -4.51
C MET A 203 -6.18 -2.38 -4.65
N GLY A 204 -7.37 -2.51 -5.20
CA GLY A 204 -8.30 -1.41 -5.38
C GLY A 204 -9.74 -1.79 -5.03
N ILE A 205 -10.59 -0.79 -4.79
CA ILE A 205 -12.03 -0.99 -4.65
C ILE A 205 -12.60 -1.47 -6.00
N ASP A 206 -13.37 -2.55 -5.96
CA ASP A 206 -14.11 -3.02 -7.13
C ASP A 206 -15.42 -2.25 -7.29
N PHE A 207 -15.32 -0.98 -7.75
CA PHE A 207 -16.49 -0.13 -7.97
C PHE A 207 -17.51 -0.72 -8.94
N PRO A 208 -17.12 -1.22 -10.13
CA PRO A 208 -18.08 -1.84 -11.06
C PRO A 208 -18.72 -3.10 -10.47
N GLY A 209 -17.96 -3.92 -9.74
CA GLY A 209 -18.49 -5.10 -9.06
C GLY A 209 -19.53 -4.73 -8.00
N PHE A 210 -19.26 -3.67 -7.22
CA PHE A 210 -20.21 -3.19 -6.21
C PHE A 210 -21.49 -2.63 -6.84
N VAL A 211 -21.42 -1.88 -7.94
CA VAL A 211 -22.61 -1.45 -8.71
C VAL A 211 -23.42 -2.67 -9.18
N THR A 212 -22.73 -3.68 -9.72
CA THR A 212 -23.37 -4.93 -10.18
C THR A 212 -24.06 -5.67 -9.03
N GLU A 213 -23.45 -5.73 -7.86
CA GLU A 213 -24.04 -6.32 -6.66
C GLU A 213 -25.31 -5.58 -6.23
N LEU A 214 -25.29 -4.24 -6.22
CA LEU A 214 -26.45 -3.41 -5.88
C LEU A 214 -27.60 -3.61 -6.87
N ILE A 215 -27.31 -3.72 -8.18
CA ILE A 215 -28.32 -4.07 -9.20
C ILE A 215 -28.88 -5.46 -8.93
N GLY A 216 -28.04 -6.45 -8.59
CA GLY A 216 -28.46 -7.80 -8.21
C GLY A 216 -29.37 -7.84 -6.98
N ARG A 217 -29.27 -6.84 -6.09
CA ARG A 217 -30.16 -6.63 -4.94
C ARG A 217 -31.51 -5.96 -5.34
N GLY A 218 -31.73 -5.68 -6.63
CA GLY A 218 -32.97 -5.12 -7.18
C GLY A 218 -33.01 -3.61 -7.34
N LEU A 219 -31.89 -2.91 -7.23
CA LEU A 219 -31.82 -1.48 -7.48
C LEU A 219 -31.72 -1.18 -8.98
N PRO A 220 -32.37 -0.11 -9.50
CA PRO A 220 -32.10 0.35 -10.85
C PRO A 220 -30.67 0.90 -10.96
N THR A 221 -30.10 0.85 -12.17
CA THR A 221 -28.69 1.19 -12.44
C THR A 221 -28.31 2.58 -11.91
N GLU A 222 -29.16 3.58 -12.09
CA GLU A 222 -28.93 4.96 -11.65
C GLU A 222 -28.81 5.04 -10.13
N ALA A 223 -29.71 4.38 -9.41
CA ALA A 223 -29.68 4.36 -7.94
C ALA A 223 -28.48 3.57 -7.42
N ALA A 224 -28.19 2.40 -8.01
CA ALA A 224 -27.03 1.58 -7.67
C ALA A 224 -25.72 2.36 -7.86
N THR A 225 -25.58 3.05 -9.00
CA THR A 225 -24.39 3.88 -9.30
C THR A 225 -24.27 5.05 -8.32
N SER A 226 -25.37 5.73 -7.99
CA SER A 226 -25.36 6.84 -7.03
C SER A 226 -24.93 6.39 -5.64
N ILE A 227 -25.48 5.28 -5.14
CA ILE A 227 -25.10 4.69 -3.85
C ILE A 227 -23.63 4.26 -3.87
N ALA A 228 -23.20 3.56 -4.91
CA ALA A 228 -21.82 3.12 -5.03
C ALA A 228 -20.83 4.30 -5.03
N LEU A 229 -21.16 5.40 -5.70
CA LEU A 229 -20.33 6.61 -5.71
C LEU A 229 -20.28 7.27 -4.32
N GLU A 230 -21.38 7.29 -3.58
CA GLU A 230 -21.42 7.78 -2.21
C GLU A 230 -20.49 6.95 -1.31
N GLN A 231 -20.60 5.62 -1.38
CA GLN A 231 -19.76 4.72 -0.59
C GLN A 231 -18.29 4.75 -1.01
N TYR A 232 -18.00 4.92 -2.29
CA TYR A 232 -16.64 5.15 -2.79
C TYR A 232 -16.02 6.39 -2.13
N ARG A 233 -16.73 7.52 -2.12
CA ARG A 233 -16.28 8.76 -1.46
C ARG A 233 -16.10 8.58 0.05
N ALA A 234 -17.01 7.86 0.70
CA ALA A 234 -16.90 7.55 2.13
C ALA A 234 -15.65 6.72 2.43
N ASN A 235 -15.32 5.73 1.58
CA ASN A 235 -14.10 4.94 1.73
C ASN A 235 -12.82 5.75 1.45
N VAL A 236 -12.80 6.69 0.47
CA VAL A 236 -11.67 7.63 0.31
C VAL A 236 -11.43 8.42 1.59
N ASN A 237 -12.49 8.99 2.17
CA ASN A 237 -12.40 9.74 3.43
C ASN A 237 -11.95 8.87 4.61
N LEU A 238 -12.42 7.61 4.67
CA LEU A 238 -12.01 6.64 5.68
C LEU A 238 -10.49 6.37 5.60
N PHE A 239 -9.97 6.07 4.42
CA PHE A 239 -8.55 5.81 4.22
C PHE A 239 -7.69 7.05 4.50
N SER A 240 -8.13 8.24 4.07
CA SER A 240 -7.45 9.51 4.37
C SER A 240 -7.40 9.78 5.89
N SER A 241 -8.53 9.62 6.57
CA SER A 241 -8.61 9.82 8.02
C SER A 241 -7.78 8.79 8.80
N LEU A 242 -7.79 7.53 8.37
CA LEU A 242 -6.97 6.48 8.98
C LEU A 242 -5.47 6.80 8.83
N THR A 243 -5.02 7.16 7.64
CA THR A 243 -3.61 7.51 7.38
C THR A 243 -3.18 8.71 8.23
N LEU A 244 -4.02 9.74 8.32
CA LEU A 244 -3.75 10.91 9.15
C LEU A 244 -3.63 10.56 10.63
N LEU A 245 -4.55 9.74 11.16
CA LEU A 245 -4.51 9.30 12.56
C LEU A 245 -3.25 8.47 12.84
N LEU A 246 -2.88 7.55 11.95
CA LEU A 246 -1.66 6.75 12.10
C LEU A 246 -0.40 7.62 12.11
N ALA A 247 -0.33 8.64 11.25
CA ALA A 247 0.79 9.58 11.21
C ALA A 247 0.90 10.42 12.49
N GLN A 248 -0.23 10.72 13.14
CA GLN A 248 -0.29 11.56 14.34
C GLN A 248 -0.16 10.79 15.66
N SER A 249 -0.56 9.50 15.70
CA SER A 249 -0.74 8.75 16.96
C SER A 249 0.54 8.53 17.74
N ASN A 250 1.69 8.37 17.09
CA ASN A 250 2.99 8.09 17.70
C ASN A 250 4.13 8.81 16.98
N ALA A 251 3.97 10.10 16.72
CA ALA A 251 4.87 10.90 15.90
C ALA A 251 6.36 10.79 16.27
N PHE A 252 6.69 10.40 17.52
CA PHE A 252 8.06 10.28 18.00
C PHE A 252 8.53 8.84 18.26
N SER A 253 7.63 7.85 18.30
CA SER A 253 7.97 6.47 18.65
C SER A 253 7.79 5.49 17.53
N GLN A 254 6.87 5.76 16.61
CA GLN A 254 6.58 4.89 15.47
C GLN A 254 6.11 5.72 14.29
N ALA A 255 6.74 5.53 13.15
CA ALA A 255 6.35 6.17 11.90
C ALA A 255 6.06 5.11 10.86
N ALA A 256 4.95 5.25 10.16
CA ALA A 256 4.59 4.41 9.03
C ALA A 256 4.17 5.26 7.83
N VAL A 257 4.61 4.88 6.64
CA VAL A 257 4.08 5.36 5.36
C VAL A 257 3.36 4.22 4.66
N ILE A 258 2.28 4.56 3.96
CA ILE A 258 1.50 3.61 3.18
C ILE A 258 1.74 3.88 1.70
N VAL A 259 2.17 2.84 0.97
CA VAL A 259 2.48 2.88 -0.46
C VAL A 259 1.49 1.97 -1.18
N ALA A 260 0.74 2.52 -2.14
CA ALA A 260 -0.35 1.82 -2.78
C ALA A 260 -0.34 1.96 -4.31
N ALA A 261 -0.69 0.90 -5.02
CA ALA A 261 -0.75 0.89 -6.49
C ALA A 261 -1.92 1.73 -7.01
N SER A 262 -1.67 2.53 -8.08
CA SER A 262 -2.67 3.42 -8.64
C SER A 262 -3.76 2.72 -9.47
N GLY A 263 -3.49 1.51 -9.98
CA GLY A 263 -4.39 0.74 -10.84
C GLY A 263 -3.87 0.54 -12.26
N ASN A 264 -4.43 -0.46 -12.97
CA ASN A 264 -4.02 -0.92 -14.30
C ASN A 264 -5.13 -0.77 -15.35
N GLU A 265 -6.13 0.08 -15.09
CA GLU A 265 -7.35 0.16 -15.90
C GLU A 265 -7.25 1.14 -17.07
N SER A 266 -6.19 1.95 -17.15
CA SER A 266 -5.95 2.83 -18.30
C SER A 266 -5.59 2.03 -19.57
N GLU A 267 -5.93 2.56 -20.74
CA GLU A 267 -5.60 2.00 -22.05
C GLU A 267 -5.10 3.14 -22.97
N ARG A 268 -3.88 3.62 -22.67
CA ARG A 268 -3.29 4.73 -23.44
C ARG A 268 -3.04 4.32 -24.91
N PRO A 269 -3.26 5.19 -25.89
CA PRO A 269 -3.75 6.57 -25.75
C PRO A 269 -5.27 6.72 -25.78
N LYS A 270 -6.06 5.63 -25.77
CA LYS A 270 -7.52 5.68 -25.92
C LYS A 270 -8.20 6.41 -24.76
N TYR A 271 -7.85 6.03 -23.53
CA TYR A 271 -8.35 6.66 -22.32
C TYR A 271 -7.39 6.47 -21.15
N LYS A 272 -7.55 7.33 -20.15
CA LYS A 272 -6.86 7.26 -18.87
C LYS A 272 -7.87 7.15 -17.75
N ILE A 273 -7.53 6.38 -16.74
CA ILE A 273 -8.30 6.22 -15.50
C ILE A 273 -7.50 6.86 -14.36
N ALA A 274 -8.18 7.56 -13.49
CA ALA A 274 -7.55 8.13 -12.29
C ALA A 274 -7.30 7.05 -11.23
N VAL A 275 -6.38 7.35 -10.30
CA VAL A 275 -6.07 6.52 -9.15
C VAL A 275 -7.35 6.17 -8.36
N ALA A 276 -7.48 4.91 -7.96
CA ALA A 276 -8.59 4.40 -7.18
C ALA A 276 -8.24 4.22 -5.69
N PRO A 277 -9.23 4.24 -4.76
CA PRO A 277 -8.98 3.87 -3.37
C PRO A 277 -8.48 2.42 -3.24
N PRO A 278 -7.57 2.13 -2.29
CA PRO A 278 -7.15 3.03 -1.21
C PRO A 278 -6.12 4.08 -1.62
N ALA A 279 -5.42 3.91 -2.75
CA ALA A 279 -4.32 4.77 -3.19
C ALA A 279 -4.73 6.25 -3.42
N ALA A 280 -6.02 6.52 -3.67
CA ALA A 280 -6.58 7.88 -3.78
C ALA A 280 -6.76 8.58 -2.42
N GLY A 281 -6.53 7.90 -1.29
CA GLY A 281 -6.63 8.50 0.06
C GLY A 281 -5.47 9.44 0.34
N ASP A 282 -5.78 10.60 0.92
CA ASP A 282 -4.77 11.58 1.32
C ASP A 282 -3.77 10.99 2.32
N GLY A 283 -2.49 11.32 2.15
CA GLY A 283 -1.39 10.82 2.98
C GLY A 283 -0.86 9.44 2.56
N MET A 284 -1.50 8.75 1.64
CA MET A 284 -0.96 7.56 0.98
C MET A 284 -0.05 7.96 -0.19
N ILE A 285 1.00 7.19 -0.43
CA ILE A 285 1.86 7.36 -1.60
C ILE A 285 1.32 6.46 -2.72
N SER A 286 0.59 7.07 -3.65
CA SER A 286 0.08 6.35 -4.84
C SER A 286 1.15 6.21 -5.91
N VAL A 287 1.24 5.02 -6.53
CA VAL A 287 2.34 4.65 -7.42
C VAL A 287 1.85 4.25 -8.81
N GLY A 288 2.36 4.96 -9.82
CA GLY A 288 2.22 4.64 -11.23
C GLY A 288 3.35 3.76 -11.76
N ALA A 289 3.14 3.14 -12.91
CA ALA A 289 4.08 2.22 -13.53
C ALA A 289 4.84 2.85 -14.70
N LEU A 290 6.17 2.67 -14.70
CA LEU A 290 7.05 3.00 -15.83
C LEU A 290 7.52 1.73 -16.53
N GLN A 291 7.76 1.88 -17.83
CA GLN A 291 8.43 0.89 -18.67
C GLN A 291 9.78 1.43 -19.18
N ARG A 292 10.71 0.52 -19.45
CA ARG A 292 11.99 0.81 -20.10
C ARG A 292 11.96 0.27 -21.52
N SER A 293 12.30 1.12 -22.47
CA SER A 293 12.49 0.75 -23.88
C SER A 293 13.89 0.16 -24.11
N ASP A 294 14.11 -0.46 -25.26
CA ASP A 294 15.40 -1.09 -25.63
C ASP A 294 16.56 -0.09 -25.67
N ASP A 295 16.29 1.18 -25.96
CA ASP A 295 17.27 2.28 -25.94
C ASP A 295 17.58 2.82 -24.54
N GLY A 296 16.93 2.24 -23.51
CA GLY A 296 17.06 2.65 -22.11
C GLY A 296 16.15 3.80 -21.69
N SER A 297 15.39 4.41 -22.60
CA SER A 297 14.45 5.46 -22.25
C SER A 297 13.28 4.94 -21.41
N LEU A 298 12.74 5.82 -20.55
CA LEU A 298 11.62 5.52 -19.68
C LEU A 298 10.35 6.22 -20.17
N SER A 299 9.24 5.51 -20.10
CA SER A 299 7.92 6.07 -20.39
C SER A 299 6.86 5.48 -19.48
N VAL A 300 5.69 6.13 -19.42
CA VAL A 300 4.55 5.64 -18.63
C VAL A 300 3.99 4.37 -19.28
N ALA A 301 3.75 3.33 -18.50
CA ALA A 301 3.13 2.11 -18.98
C ALA A 301 1.70 2.36 -19.49
N ILE A 302 1.30 1.70 -20.58
CA ILE A 302 0.01 1.94 -21.25
C ILE A 302 -1.20 1.74 -20.32
N PHE A 303 -1.08 0.84 -19.37
CA PHE A 303 -2.14 0.50 -18.39
C PHE A 303 -2.14 1.38 -17.14
N SER A 304 -1.05 2.13 -16.86
CA SER A 304 -0.89 2.87 -15.59
C SER A 304 -1.94 3.96 -15.43
N ASN A 305 -2.65 3.95 -14.29
CA ASN A 305 -3.59 5.01 -13.94
C ASN A 305 -2.87 6.33 -13.66
N THR A 306 -3.61 7.44 -13.78
CA THR A 306 -3.10 8.83 -13.60
C THR A 306 -3.28 9.33 -12.17
N GLN A 307 -2.78 10.54 -11.90
CA GLN A 307 -2.87 11.22 -10.60
C GLN A 307 -2.17 10.47 -9.47
N CYS A 308 -1.14 9.69 -9.80
CA CYS A 308 -0.26 9.10 -8.80
C CYS A 308 0.73 10.15 -8.24
N ASN A 309 1.25 9.91 -7.03
CA ASN A 309 2.26 10.78 -6.40
C ASN A 309 3.67 10.52 -6.95
N LEU A 310 3.98 9.25 -7.23
CA LEU A 310 5.26 8.77 -7.73
C LEU A 310 5.07 7.67 -8.76
N CYS A 311 6.14 7.37 -9.47
CA CYS A 311 6.23 6.18 -10.30
C CYS A 311 7.40 5.27 -9.89
N GLY A 312 7.30 4.02 -10.29
CA GLY A 312 8.37 3.03 -10.17
C GLY A 312 8.45 2.12 -11.40
N PRO A 313 9.49 1.29 -11.50
CA PRO A 313 9.60 0.24 -12.49
C PRO A 313 8.43 -0.72 -12.40
N GLY A 314 7.61 -0.81 -13.46
CA GLY A 314 6.35 -1.58 -13.41
C GLY A 314 6.14 -2.55 -14.57
N VAL A 315 6.99 -2.55 -15.60
CA VAL A 315 6.84 -3.44 -16.75
C VAL A 315 8.02 -4.41 -16.82
N GLY A 316 7.73 -5.69 -17.03
CA GLY A 316 8.76 -6.73 -17.13
C GLY A 316 9.56 -6.90 -15.84
N VAL A 317 8.90 -6.83 -14.70
CA VAL A 317 9.54 -6.98 -13.38
C VAL A 317 9.65 -8.44 -13.00
N THR A 318 10.88 -8.91 -12.79
CA THR A 318 11.17 -10.29 -12.35
C THR A 318 11.33 -10.33 -10.83
N SER A 319 10.59 -11.22 -10.17
CA SER A 319 10.67 -11.41 -8.72
C SER A 319 10.26 -12.83 -8.32
N ALA A 320 10.31 -13.12 -7.01
CA ALA A 320 9.93 -14.42 -6.43
C ALA A 320 8.49 -14.80 -6.77
N TRP A 321 8.22 -16.08 -6.94
CA TRP A 321 6.90 -16.61 -7.26
C TRP A 321 6.59 -17.87 -6.45
N ILE A 322 5.32 -18.28 -6.49
CA ILE A 322 4.92 -19.60 -5.96
C ILE A 322 5.41 -20.72 -6.87
N GLY A 323 5.61 -21.91 -6.31
CA GLY A 323 6.14 -23.08 -7.00
C GLY A 323 7.34 -23.66 -6.25
N ASN A 324 8.46 -23.82 -6.91
CA ASN A 324 9.69 -24.28 -6.27
C ASN A 324 10.34 -23.15 -5.43
N GLN A 325 11.32 -23.51 -4.62
CA GLN A 325 11.98 -22.56 -3.69
C GLN A 325 12.72 -21.40 -4.38
N ASN A 326 13.05 -21.51 -5.66
CA ASN A 326 13.76 -20.49 -6.45
C ASN A 326 12.96 -20.03 -7.68
N THR A 327 11.64 -20.31 -7.73
CA THR A 327 10.81 -19.94 -8.87
C THR A 327 10.72 -18.43 -8.99
N LEU A 328 11.11 -17.88 -10.12
CA LEU A 328 10.95 -16.49 -10.50
C LEU A 328 9.84 -16.37 -11.55
N LYS A 329 9.17 -15.22 -11.56
CA LYS A 329 8.20 -14.84 -12.61
C LYS A 329 8.38 -13.38 -12.98
N THR A 330 8.18 -13.08 -14.27
CA THR A 330 8.20 -11.72 -14.80
C THR A 330 6.79 -11.31 -15.16
N ILE A 331 6.32 -10.23 -14.55
CA ILE A 331 4.97 -9.67 -14.76
C ILE A 331 5.04 -8.15 -14.77
N SER A 332 3.93 -7.51 -15.19
CA SER A 332 3.80 -6.06 -15.28
C SER A 332 2.61 -5.56 -14.50
N GLY A 333 2.67 -4.32 -14.01
CA GLY A 333 1.57 -3.67 -13.29
C GLY A 333 2.05 -2.52 -12.41
N THR A 334 1.14 -1.66 -12.00
CA THR A 334 1.38 -0.71 -10.91
C THR A 334 1.67 -1.44 -9.60
N SER A 335 1.15 -2.66 -9.47
CA SER A 335 1.49 -3.62 -8.39
C SER A 335 2.95 -4.03 -8.35
N MET A 336 3.70 -3.95 -9.45
CA MET A 336 5.14 -4.23 -9.51
C MET A 336 5.96 -2.94 -9.30
N ALA A 337 5.40 -1.79 -9.65
CA ALA A 337 6.00 -0.48 -9.36
C ALA A 337 5.95 -0.14 -7.86
N THR A 338 4.84 -0.42 -7.20
CA THR A 338 4.59 -0.14 -5.78
C THR A 338 5.66 -0.73 -4.85
N PRO A 339 6.07 -2.00 -4.98
CA PRO A 339 7.11 -2.56 -4.12
C PRO A 339 8.50 -1.94 -4.36
N HIS A 340 8.81 -1.40 -5.53
CA HIS A 340 10.03 -0.61 -5.74
C HIS A 340 10.01 0.68 -4.90
N VAL A 341 8.87 1.39 -4.90
CA VAL A 341 8.69 2.59 -4.08
C VAL A 341 8.72 2.24 -2.58
N ALA A 342 8.04 1.17 -2.17
CA ALA A 342 8.06 0.71 -0.77
C ALA A 342 9.47 0.29 -0.33
N GLY A 343 10.24 -0.36 -1.20
CA GLY A 343 11.64 -0.68 -0.94
C GLY A 343 12.50 0.58 -0.78
N CYS A 344 12.37 1.57 -1.67
CA CYS A 344 13.06 2.87 -1.52
C CYS A 344 12.66 3.58 -0.22
N ALA A 345 11.38 3.58 0.14
CA ALA A 345 10.93 4.13 1.42
C ALA A 345 11.60 3.43 2.61
N ALA A 346 11.84 2.11 2.54
CA ALA A 346 12.59 1.40 3.57
C ALA A 346 14.06 1.82 3.63
N LEU A 347 14.70 2.10 2.48
CA LEU A 347 16.07 2.64 2.46
C LEU A 347 16.13 4.06 3.08
N TRP A 348 15.18 4.93 2.73
CA TRP A 348 15.04 6.27 3.30
C TRP A 348 14.75 6.23 4.80
N ALA A 349 13.94 5.25 5.26
CA ALA A 349 13.69 5.06 6.69
C ALA A 349 14.96 4.69 7.47
N GLN A 350 15.79 3.80 6.92
CA GLN A 350 17.10 3.49 7.51
C GLN A 350 18.00 4.71 7.57
N GLN A 351 18.14 5.46 6.47
CA GLN A 351 18.95 6.67 6.42
C GLN A 351 18.50 7.67 7.50
N GLN A 352 17.19 7.96 7.58
CA GLN A 352 16.66 8.91 8.55
C GLN A 352 16.96 8.47 9.99
N LYS A 353 16.75 7.16 10.31
CA LYS A 353 17.10 6.61 11.64
C LYS A 353 18.57 6.76 11.95
N GLN A 354 19.45 6.54 10.99
CA GLN A 354 20.92 6.65 11.19
C GLN A 354 21.39 8.10 11.35
N LEU A 355 20.82 9.02 10.58
CA LEU A 355 21.22 10.43 10.61
C LEU A 355 20.68 11.21 11.81
N THR A 356 19.43 10.93 12.21
CA THR A 356 18.72 11.76 13.20
C THR A 356 18.37 11.01 14.49
N GLY A 357 18.46 9.69 14.50
CA GLY A 357 17.98 8.84 15.61
C GLY A 357 16.45 8.74 15.70
N VAL A 358 15.71 9.49 14.89
CA VAL A 358 14.24 9.57 14.94
C VAL A 358 13.66 9.34 13.56
N LEU A 359 12.63 8.52 13.47
CA LEU A 359 11.85 8.33 12.25
C LEU A 359 10.46 8.96 12.42
N THR A 360 10.08 9.88 11.52
CA THR A 360 8.73 10.45 11.45
C THR A 360 8.08 10.09 10.12
N ALA A 361 6.77 9.86 10.12
CA ALA A 361 6.02 9.52 8.91
C ALA A 361 6.09 10.67 7.88
N GLU A 362 5.98 11.92 8.36
CA GLU A 362 6.04 13.11 7.51
C GLU A 362 7.38 13.23 6.78
N ASN A 363 8.51 13.14 7.49
CA ASN A 363 9.83 13.22 6.88
C ASN A 363 10.10 12.03 5.95
N LEU A 364 9.65 10.82 6.32
CA LEU A 364 9.80 9.64 5.48
C LEU A 364 9.01 9.79 4.17
N ALA A 365 7.76 10.25 4.24
CA ALA A 365 6.96 10.53 3.05
C ALA A 365 7.60 11.63 2.20
N ALA A 366 8.00 12.75 2.82
CA ALA A 366 8.64 13.87 2.13
C ALA A 366 9.94 13.45 1.41
N ASN A 367 10.83 12.71 2.08
CA ASN A 367 12.07 12.22 1.49
C ASN A 367 11.79 11.25 0.33
N THR A 368 10.83 10.34 0.49
CA THR A 368 10.44 9.40 -0.57
C THR A 368 9.90 10.14 -1.79
N LEU A 369 9.02 11.14 -1.59
CA LEU A 369 8.44 11.94 -2.67
C LEU A 369 9.47 12.86 -3.33
N ALA A 370 10.34 13.49 -2.56
CA ALA A 370 11.38 14.40 -3.04
C ALA A 370 12.54 13.69 -3.77
N SER A 371 12.70 12.37 -3.55
CA SER A 371 13.76 11.58 -4.21
C SER A 371 13.57 11.44 -5.71
N ALA A 372 12.39 11.75 -6.22
CA ALA A 372 11.97 11.42 -7.57
C ALA A 372 12.83 12.06 -8.64
N SER A 373 13.23 11.28 -9.65
CA SER A 373 13.85 11.78 -10.87
C SER A 373 12.81 12.08 -11.95
N PHE A 374 13.03 13.18 -12.67
CA PHE A 374 12.16 13.59 -13.76
C PHE A 374 12.20 12.61 -14.95
N ILE A 375 11.06 12.39 -15.59
CA ILE A 375 10.94 11.57 -16.80
C ILE A 375 10.62 12.50 -17.98
N PRO A 376 11.55 12.66 -18.92
CA PRO A 376 11.35 13.54 -20.07
C PRO A 376 10.10 13.16 -20.88
N GLY A 377 9.29 14.17 -21.23
CA GLY A 377 8.09 13.98 -22.06
C GLY A 377 6.87 13.44 -21.34
N ALA A 378 6.96 13.05 -20.07
CA ALA A 378 5.81 12.64 -19.27
C ALA A 378 5.14 13.85 -18.57
N SER A 379 3.81 13.83 -18.43
CA SER A 379 3.07 14.87 -17.74
C SER A 379 3.06 14.62 -16.22
N PHE A 380 2.95 15.70 -15.43
CA PHE A 380 2.79 15.59 -13.97
C PHE A 380 1.57 14.74 -13.60
N GLU A 381 0.48 14.83 -14.36
CA GLU A 381 -0.72 14.02 -14.18
C GLU A 381 -0.42 12.52 -14.25
N ASP A 382 0.51 12.13 -15.13
CA ASP A 382 0.84 10.72 -15.37
C ASP A 382 1.88 10.15 -14.41
N ILE A 383 2.80 10.98 -13.91
CA ILE A 383 3.96 10.50 -13.13
C ILE A 383 4.10 11.13 -11.73
N GLY A 384 3.26 12.08 -11.36
CA GLY A 384 3.46 12.84 -10.12
C GLY A 384 4.83 13.50 -10.09
N ASN A 385 5.60 13.30 -9.03
CA ASN A 385 6.95 13.83 -8.89
C ASN A 385 8.00 13.16 -9.80
N GLY A 386 7.68 12.01 -10.39
CA GLY A 386 8.60 11.24 -11.23
C GLY A 386 8.90 9.84 -10.70
N MET A 387 10.03 9.26 -11.12
CA MET A 387 10.48 7.94 -10.69
C MET A 387 11.25 8.02 -9.38
N VAL A 388 10.80 7.25 -8.36
CA VAL A 388 11.47 7.14 -7.05
C VAL A 388 12.96 6.79 -7.20
N GLN A 389 13.80 7.34 -6.32
CA GLN A 389 15.21 7.01 -6.24
C GLN A 389 15.63 6.57 -4.84
N ALA A 390 16.53 5.61 -4.77
CA ALA A 390 17.16 5.20 -3.51
C ALA A 390 18.13 6.28 -3.01
N PRO A 391 18.27 6.46 -1.69
CA PRO A 391 19.25 7.38 -1.12
C PRO A 391 20.69 6.96 -1.46
N GLN A 392 21.57 7.94 -1.82
CA GLN A 392 22.93 7.67 -2.25
C GLN A 392 23.99 8.10 -1.23
N SER A 393 23.64 8.87 -0.19
CA SER A 393 24.57 9.34 0.86
C SER A 393 23.85 9.47 2.19
#